data_e60cbe7d794770ba228c740b835d6b83
#
_entry.id   e60cbe7d794770ba228c740b835d6b83
#
_cell.length_a   1.000
_cell.length_b   1.000
_cell.length_c   1.000
_cell.angle_alpha   90.00
_cell.angle_beta   90.00
_cell.angle_gamma   90.00
#
_symmetry.space_group_name_H-M   'P 1'
#
loop_
_entity.id
_entity.type
_entity.pdbx_description
1 polymer ?
#
loop_
_entity_poly.entity_id
_entity_poly.type
_entity_poly.pdbx_seq_one_letter_code
_entity_poly.pdbx_strand_id
1 'polypeptide(L)'
;MTEKLLNVLSEKFTLTEIDAGEMKTLKASGMKFDIRSFHAEGLGHVSVMKASGFFGLMRMDTLIINPTEKDLPLYSYDRVFAMGNDTLIVELYDTFVGKCDTAPLCKVNAKYASMPDHPLGEHWYDSIKLSESVSKKGKKKETPRFDELTAEHLDAYLALSPENVEVSEREKREKASIYVEGLLSNGGPSTDVFKKSFGEEKTAALFRGVLFGTEA
;
A
#
# COMPACT_ATOMS: atom_id res chain seq x y z
N MET A 1 -11.29 -1.59 -7.61
CA MET A 1 -10.53 -0.36 -7.33
C MET A 1 -9.11 -0.45 -7.89
N THR A 2 -8.36 -1.53 -7.66
CA THR A 2 -6.96 -1.69 -8.12
C THR A 2 -6.71 -1.35 -9.59
N GLU A 3 -7.59 -1.74 -10.53
CA GLU A 3 -7.42 -1.37 -11.96
C GLU A 3 -7.49 0.15 -12.19
N LYS A 4 -8.35 0.86 -11.44
CA LYS A 4 -8.40 2.33 -11.54
C LYS A 4 -7.10 2.96 -11.06
N LEU A 5 -6.52 2.44 -9.97
CA LEU A 5 -5.25 2.93 -9.42
C LEU A 5 -4.08 2.62 -10.35
N LEU A 6 -4.06 1.43 -10.96
CA LEU A 6 -3.06 1.09 -11.98
C LEU A 6 -3.17 1.99 -13.22
N ASN A 7 -4.38 2.35 -13.63
CA ASN A 7 -4.56 3.29 -14.74
C ASN A 7 -3.96 4.67 -14.41
N VAL A 8 -4.21 5.20 -13.22
CA VAL A 8 -3.60 6.48 -12.77
C VAL A 8 -2.06 6.40 -12.81
N LEU A 9 -1.50 5.27 -12.36
CA LEU A 9 -0.05 5.06 -12.42
C LEU A 9 0.46 4.94 -13.86
N SER A 10 -0.26 4.21 -14.73
CA SER A 10 0.14 4.02 -16.13
C SER A 10 0.05 5.29 -16.99
N GLU A 11 -0.74 6.27 -16.56
CA GLU A 11 -0.77 7.60 -17.20
C GLU A 11 0.49 8.43 -16.90
N LYS A 12 1.20 8.12 -15.81
CA LYS A 12 2.37 8.87 -15.32
C LYS A 12 3.70 8.11 -15.48
N PHE A 13 3.66 6.79 -15.49
CA PHE A 13 4.84 5.91 -15.50
C PHE A 13 4.67 4.75 -16.49
N THR A 14 5.78 4.31 -17.06
CA THR A 14 5.83 3.06 -17.81
C THR A 14 5.80 1.89 -16.82
N LEU A 15 4.74 1.08 -16.84
CA LEU A 15 4.60 -0.09 -15.97
C LEU A 15 5.02 -1.36 -16.70
N THR A 16 6.04 -2.03 -16.20
CA THR A 16 6.47 -3.37 -16.66
C THR A 16 6.05 -4.41 -15.62
N GLU A 17 5.16 -5.34 -16.00
CA GLU A 17 4.69 -6.39 -15.07
C GLU A 17 5.82 -7.37 -14.75
N ILE A 18 5.98 -7.66 -13.45
CA ILE A 18 6.93 -8.63 -12.91
C ILE A 18 6.16 -9.93 -12.68
N ASP A 19 6.71 -11.05 -13.16
CA ASP A 19 6.06 -12.34 -12.96
C ASP A 19 6.14 -12.77 -11.48
N ALA A 20 4.98 -12.83 -10.84
CA ALA A 20 4.84 -13.28 -9.45
C ALA A 20 4.85 -14.83 -9.33
N GLY A 21 4.97 -15.56 -10.43
CA GLY A 21 5.02 -17.01 -10.46
C GLY A 21 3.81 -17.66 -9.76
N GLU A 22 4.08 -18.61 -8.88
CA GLU A 22 3.03 -19.29 -8.10
C GLU A 22 2.32 -18.39 -7.06
N MET A 23 2.88 -17.20 -6.77
CA MET A 23 2.30 -16.23 -5.83
C MET A 23 1.24 -15.34 -6.47
N LYS A 24 1.04 -15.44 -7.80
CA LYS A 24 0.03 -14.68 -8.54
C LYS A 24 -1.40 -14.91 -8.03
N THR A 25 -1.68 -16.13 -7.58
CA THR A 25 -2.97 -16.48 -6.99
C THR A 25 -2.77 -17.35 -5.77
N LEU A 26 -3.19 -16.87 -4.61
CA LEU A 26 -3.07 -17.58 -3.34
C LEU A 26 -4.45 -17.80 -2.71
N LYS A 27 -4.56 -18.83 -1.87
CA LYS A 27 -5.75 -19.09 -1.06
C LYS A 27 -5.35 -19.26 0.39
N ALA A 28 -5.86 -18.41 1.27
CA ALA A 28 -5.56 -18.43 2.70
C ALA A 28 -6.81 -18.06 3.50
N SER A 29 -7.06 -18.72 4.61
CA SER A 29 -8.14 -18.40 5.56
C SER A 29 -9.52 -18.21 4.92
N GLY A 30 -9.86 -19.00 3.89
CA GLY A 30 -11.13 -18.90 3.17
C GLY A 30 -11.25 -17.75 2.18
N MET A 31 -10.14 -17.06 1.92
CA MET A 31 -10.05 -15.99 0.94
C MET A 31 -9.16 -16.38 -0.24
N LYS A 32 -9.49 -15.85 -1.41
CA LYS A 32 -8.65 -15.87 -2.61
C LYS A 32 -7.96 -14.52 -2.74
N PHE A 33 -6.66 -14.53 -3.03
CA PHE A 33 -5.82 -13.38 -3.27
C PHE A 33 -5.28 -13.45 -4.70
N ASP A 34 -5.56 -12.44 -5.51
CA ASP A 34 -4.97 -12.27 -6.84
C ASP A 34 -3.98 -11.10 -6.76
N ILE A 35 -2.70 -11.38 -7.07
CA ILE A 35 -1.56 -10.48 -6.84
C ILE A 35 -0.86 -10.21 -8.16
N ARG A 36 -0.51 -8.95 -8.40
CA ARG A 36 0.31 -8.51 -9.53
C ARG A 36 1.35 -7.52 -9.04
N SER A 37 2.54 -7.56 -9.63
CA SER A 37 3.64 -6.65 -9.32
C SER A 37 4.18 -6.01 -10.58
N PHE A 38 4.72 -4.81 -10.45
CA PHE A 38 5.21 -4.02 -11.56
C PHE A 38 6.48 -3.28 -11.15
N HIS A 39 7.36 -3.08 -12.10
CA HIS A 39 8.34 -2.01 -12.08
C HIS A 39 7.73 -0.78 -12.76
N ALA A 40 7.67 0.34 -12.05
CA ALA A 40 7.23 1.64 -12.55
C ALA A 40 8.48 2.50 -12.78
N GLU A 41 8.86 2.73 -14.05
CA GLU A 41 10.07 3.45 -14.42
C GLU A 41 10.08 4.87 -13.83
N GLY A 42 11.13 5.23 -13.09
CA GLY A 42 11.26 6.50 -12.39
C GLY A 42 10.47 6.63 -11.08
N LEU A 43 9.82 5.55 -10.63
CA LEU A 43 9.15 5.48 -9.33
C LEU A 43 9.68 4.32 -8.48
N GLY A 44 9.70 3.10 -9.00
CA GLY A 44 10.15 1.89 -8.33
C GLY A 44 9.15 0.74 -8.37
N HIS A 45 9.05 -0.03 -7.30
CA HIS A 45 8.18 -1.19 -7.22
C HIS A 45 6.75 -0.82 -6.87
N VAL A 46 5.81 -1.42 -7.62
CA VAL A 46 4.36 -1.28 -7.39
C VAL A 46 3.73 -2.66 -7.33
N SER A 47 2.92 -2.93 -6.35
CA SER A 47 2.12 -4.15 -6.31
C SER A 47 0.65 -3.85 -6.03
N VAL A 48 -0.21 -4.70 -6.57
CA VAL A 48 -1.65 -4.70 -6.28
C VAL A 48 -2.11 -6.08 -5.86
N MET A 49 -3.00 -6.13 -4.91
CA MET A 49 -3.62 -7.35 -4.46
C MET A 49 -5.14 -7.16 -4.37
N LYS A 50 -5.88 -8.12 -4.94
CA LYS A 50 -7.33 -8.23 -4.75
C LYS A 50 -7.60 -9.44 -3.90
N ALA A 51 -8.30 -9.25 -2.78
CA ALA A 51 -8.75 -10.36 -1.97
C ALA A 51 -10.27 -10.44 -1.96
N SER A 52 -10.80 -11.67 -2.01
CA SER A 52 -12.23 -11.93 -1.91
C SER A 52 -12.48 -13.22 -1.13
N GLY A 53 -13.51 -13.21 -0.29
CA GLY A 53 -13.85 -14.37 0.51
C GLY A 53 -15.26 -14.30 1.05
N PHE A 54 -15.63 -15.33 1.82
CA PHE A 54 -16.93 -15.43 2.48
C PHE A 54 -18.11 -15.23 1.50
N PHE A 55 -18.05 -15.94 0.36
CA PHE A 55 -19.07 -15.85 -0.71
C PHE A 55 -19.26 -14.41 -1.26
N GLY A 56 -18.19 -13.61 -1.30
CA GLY A 56 -18.22 -12.23 -1.79
C GLY A 56 -18.68 -11.18 -0.76
N LEU A 57 -18.94 -11.58 0.47
CA LEU A 57 -19.29 -10.66 1.57
C LEU A 57 -18.10 -9.82 2.04
N MET A 58 -16.87 -10.27 1.77
CA MET A 58 -15.65 -9.54 2.05
C MET A 58 -14.82 -9.40 0.77
N ARG A 59 -14.38 -8.18 0.50
CA ARG A 59 -13.46 -7.83 -0.57
C ARG A 59 -12.43 -6.84 -0.05
N MET A 60 -11.20 -6.99 -0.50
CA MET A 60 -10.13 -6.06 -0.21
C MET A 60 -9.36 -5.76 -1.49
N ASP A 61 -9.04 -4.50 -1.69
CA ASP A 61 -8.16 -4.00 -2.73
C ASP A 61 -6.96 -3.36 -2.04
N THR A 62 -5.74 -3.82 -2.36
CA THR A 62 -4.48 -3.29 -1.84
C THR A 62 -3.65 -2.71 -2.98
N LEU A 63 -3.01 -1.57 -2.75
CA LEU A 63 -1.93 -1.03 -3.57
C LEU A 63 -0.75 -0.72 -2.66
N ILE A 64 0.43 -1.20 -3.03
CA ILE A 64 1.68 -0.84 -2.38
C ILE A 64 2.58 -0.17 -3.42
N ILE A 65 3.15 0.99 -3.06
CA ILE A 65 4.20 1.65 -3.84
C ILE A 65 5.44 1.74 -2.95
N ASN A 66 6.48 1.02 -3.32
CA ASN A 66 7.81 1.17 -2.73
C ASN A 66 8.67 2.00 -3.70
N PRO A 67 8.84 3.31 -3.44
CA PRO A 67 9.47 4.22 -4.39
C PRO A 67 11.00 4.13 -4.33
N THR A 68 11.56 3.06 -4.91
CA THR A 68 13.01 2.81 -4.87
C THR A 68 13.82 3.74 -5.76
N GLU A 69 13.19 4.41 -6.74
CA GLU A 69 13.83 5.31 -7.71
C GLU A 69 13.49 6.79 -7.46
N LYS A 70 12.65 7.07 -6.49
CA LYS A 70 12.25 8.42 -6.10
C LYS A 70 12.20 8.55 -4.58
N ASP A 71 12.67 9.67 -4.01
CA ASP A 71 12.71 9.83 -2.55
C ASP A 71 11.35 10.21 -1.97
N LEU A 72 10.38 9.31 -2.12
CA LEU A 72 9.04 9.41 -1.55
C LEU A 72 8.87 8.44 -0.37
N PRO A 73 7.87 8.63 0.49
CA PRO A 73 7.53 7.65 1.53
C PRO A 73 6.95 6.38 0.89
N LEU A 74 7.13 5.24 1.52
CA LEU A 74 6.41 4.03 1.13
C LEU A 74 4.90 4.28 1.31
N TYR A 75 4.11 3.92 0.29
CA TYR A 75 2.67 4.10 0.23
C TYR A 75 1.96 2.75 0.32
N SER A 76 1.15 2.56 1.34
CA SER A 76 0.30 1.38 1.52
C SER A 76 -1.16 1.78 1.54
N TYR A 77 -1.93 1.28 0.59
CA TYR A 77 -3.36 1.52 0.48
C TYR A 77 -4.13 0.22 0.62
N ASP A 78 -5.11 0.22 1.48
CA ASP A 78 -6.08 -0.85 1.63
C ASP A 78 -7.51 -0.30 1.59
N ARG A 79 -8.37 -0.96 0.81
CA ARG A 79 -9.79 -0.71 0.78
C ARG A 79 -10.56 -1.97 1.09
N VAL A 80 -11.26 -1.99 2.20
CA VAL A 80 -11.97 -3.18 2.69
C VAL A 80 -13.48 -2.95 2.66
N PHE A 81 -14.17 -3.81 1.90
CA PHE A 81 -15.63 -3.91 1.90
C PHE A 81 -16.06 -5.13 2.68
N ALA A 82 -16.70 -4.93 3.83
CA ALA A 82 -17.17 -6.03 4.66
C ALA A 82 -18.47 -5.64 5.39
N MET A 83 -19.44 -6.53 5.38
CA MET A 83 -20.69 -6.39 6.16
C MET A 83 -21.40 -5.04 5.93
N GLY A 84 -21.42 -4.53 4.67
CA GLY A 84 -22.05 -3.26 4.31
C GLY A 84 -21.28 -2.01 4.72
N ASN A 85 -20.09 -2.17 5.27
CA ASN A 85 -19.15 -1.09 5.54
C ASN A 85 -18.09 -1.01 4.44
N ASP A 86 -17.56 0.19 4.31
CA ASP A 86 -16.47 0.56 3.43
C ASP A 86 -15.38 1.22 4.28
N THR A 87 -14.18 0.66 4.28
CA THR A 87 -13.06 1.12 5.08
C THR A 87 -11.89 1.43 4.15
N LEU A 88 -11.38 2.64 4.24
CA LEU A 88 -10.17 3.11 3.54
C LEU A 88 -9.06 3.29 4.55
N ILE A 89 -7.91 2.72 4.26
CA ILE A 89 -6.67 2.90 5.01
C ILE A 89 -5.59 3.27 4.00
N VAL A 90 -4.95 4.40 4.20
CA VAL A 90 -3.73 4.79 3.49
C VAL A 90 -2.68 5.08 4.53
N GLU A 91 -1.65 4.28 4.57
CA GLU A 91 -0.52 4.47 5.47
C GLU A 91 0.72 4.84 4.67
N LEU A 92 1.39 5.88 5.13
CA LEU A 92 2.64 6.38 4.59
C LEU A 92 3.73 6.12 5.62
N TYR A 93 4.82 5.50 5.18
CA TYR A 93 5.93 5.17 6.08
C TYR A 93 7.17 5.96 5.70
N ASP A 94 7.83 6.49 6.72
CA ASP A 94 9.07 7.27 6.59
C ASP A 94 10.21 6.39 6.08
N THR A 95 10.30 6.31 4.75
CA THR A 95 11.40 5.69 4.03
C THR A 95 12.23 6.73 3.27
N PHE A 96 12.13 8.01 3.65
CA PHE A 96 12.96 9.07 3.06
C PHE A 96 14.44 8.84 3.35
N VAL A 97 15.28 9.18 2.37
CA VAL A 97 16.73 9.38 2.55
C VAL A 97 17.01 10.84 2.87
N GLY A 98 16.36 11.75 2.18
CA GLY A 98 16.38 13.18 2.40
C GLY A 98 15.09 13.73 3.01
N LYS A 99 14.55 14.78 2.42
CA LYS A 99 13.32 15.43 2.83
C LYS A 99 12.35 15.60 1.67
N CYS A 100 11.07 15.60 1.99
CA CYS A 100 10.00 15.89 1.03
C CYS A 100 8.92 16.73 1.71
N ASP A 101 8.41 17.74 1.01
CA ASP A 101 7.26 18.50 1.48
C ASP A 101 5.98 17.70 1.27
N THR A 102 5.37 17.25 2.35
CA THR A 102 4.12 16.48 2.36
C THR A 102 2.86 17.35 2.51
N ALA A 103 2.99 18.69 2.54
CA ALA A 103 1.85 19.60 2.66
C ALA A 103 0.72 19.37 1.63
N PRO A 104 0.97 18.93 0.38
CA PRO A 104 -0.11 18.55 -0.54
C PRO A 104 -1.04 17.47 0.01
N LEU A 105 -0.51 16.46 0.71
CA LEU A 105 -1.31 15.42 1.35
C LEU A 105 -2.13 15.96 2.51
N CYS A 106 -1.55 16.85 3.35
CA CYS A 106 -2.28 17.52 4.42
C CYS A 106 -3.50 18.28 3.89
N LYS A 107 -3.38 18.95 2.74
CA LYS A 107 -4.51 19.68 2.11
C LYS A 107 -5.64 18.72 1.68
N VAL A 108 -5.30 17.57 1.10
CA VAL A 108 -6.29 16.54 0.77
C VAL A 108 -6.97 16.03 2.03
N ASN A 109 -6.20 15.67 3.06
CA ASN A 109 -6.75 15.16 4.32
C ASN A 109 -7.70 16.15 4.98
N ALA A 110 -7.37 17.45 4.98
CA ALA A 110 -8.23 18.51 5.51
C ALA A 110 -9.57 18.62 4.77
N LYS A 111 -9.59 18.46 3.44
CA LYS A 111 -10.80 18.45 2.62
C LYS A 111 -11.78 17.35 3.04
N TYR A 112 -11.27 16.21 3.48
CA TYR A 112 -12.05 15.03 3.86
C TYR A 112 -12.13 14.82 5.38
N ALA A 113 -11.74 15.81 6.19
CA ALA A 113 -11.75 15.73 7.65
C ALA A 113 -13.14 15.42 8.25
N SER A 114 -14.22 15.80 7.55
CA SER A 114 -15.60 15.50 7.99
C SER A 114 -16.03 14.03 7.82
N MET A 115 -15.23 13.20 7.15
CA MET A 115 -15.49 11.76 7.05
C MET A 115 -15.12 11.07 8.36
N PRO A 116 -15.92 10.08 8.83
CA PRO A 116 -15.65 9.39 10.08
C PRO A 116 -14.29 8.69 10.08
N ASP A 117 -13.48 8.94 11.11
CA ASP A 117 -12.21 8.25 11.31
C ASP A 117 -12.44 6.78 11.67
N HIS A 118 -11.45 5.97 11.33
CA HIS A 118 -11.38 4.57 11.73
C HIS A 118 -10.08 4.34 12.52
N PRO A 119 -10.14 4.34 13.85
CA PRO A 119 -8.95 4.08 14.67
C PRO A 119 -8.44 2.66 14.44
N LEU A 120 -7.16 2.51 14.16
CA LEU A 120 -6.51 1.23 13.86
C LEU A 120 -5.88 0.57 15.10
N GLY A 121 -5.84 1.27 16.26
CA GLY A 121 -5.11 0.84 17.44
C GLY A 121 -3.63 1.21 17.36
N GLU A 122 -2.84 0.66 18.30
CA GLU A 122 -1.40 0.89 18.35
C GLU A 122 -0.66 -0.23 17.61
N HIS A 123 0.36 0.16 16.85
CA HIS A 123 1.18 -0.77 16.08
C HIS A 123 2.66 -0.48 16.30
N TRP A 124 3.49 -1.49 16.16
CA TRP A 124 4.94 -1.36 16.29
C TRP A 124 5.55 -0.36 15.29
N TYR A 125 4.90 -0.15 14.13
CA TYR A 125 5.34 0.76 13.08
C TYR A 125 4.82 2.20 13.21
N ASP A 126 4.08 2.54 14.26
CA ASP A 126 3.54 3.90 14.44
C ASP A 126 4.65 4.95 14.57
N SER A 127 5.84 4.57 15.02
CA SER A 127 7.01 5.46 15.12
C SER A 127 7.58 5.90 13.76
N ILE A 128 7.29 5.16 12.69
CA ILE A 128 7.72 5.46 11.32
C ILE A 128 6.55 5.82 10.40
N LYS A 129 5.33 5.80 10.91
CA LYS A 129 4.14 6.18 10.18
C LYS A 129 4.00 7.71 10.15
N LEU A 130 3.83 8.25 8.94
CA LEU A 130 3.65 9.70 8.76
C LEU A 130 2.24 10.14 9.17
N SER A 131 2.15 11.37 9.68
CA SER A 131 0.89 12.01 10.11
C SER A 131 -0.13 12.22 8.98
N GLU A 132 0.33 12.21 7.74
CA GLU A 132 -0.48 12.31 6.52
C GLU A 132 -1.22 11.01 6.17
N SER A 133 -0.99 9.95 6.92
CA SER A 133 -1.74 8.70 6.81
C SER A 133 -3.24 8.92 7.11
N VAL A 134 -4.11 8.19 6.41
CA VAL A 134 -5.56 8.33 6.49
C VAL A 134 -6.21 6.99 6.81
N SER A 135 -7.12 7.00 7.78
CA SER A 135 -7.97 5.84 8.05
C SER A 135 -9.41 6.29 8.28
N LYS A 136 -10.30 5.88 7.39
CA LYS A 136 -11.72 6.29 7.36
C LYS A 136 -12.63 5.08 7.21
N LYS A 137 -13.82 5.13 7.83
CA LYS A 137 -14.81 4.07 7.72
C LYS A 137 -16.22 4.65 7.59
N GLY A 138 -16.98 4.11 6.66
CA GLY A 138 -18.34 4.54 6.41
C GLY A 138 -19.23 3.41 5.92
N LYS A 139 -20.43 3.76 5.47
CA LYS A 139 -21.37 2.83 4.86
C LYS A 139 -21.19 2.81 3.34
N LYS A 140 -21.65 1.76 2.68
CA LYS A 140 -21.58 1.59 1.22
C LYS A 140 -22.10 2.82 0.44
N LYS A 141 -23.07 3.55 0.96
CA LYS A 141 -23.58 4.78 0.31
C LYS A 141 -22.55 5.90 0.19
N GLU A 142 -21.49 5.86 1.00
CA GLU A 142 -20.42 6.84 1.04
C GLU A 142 -19.24 6.46 0.13
N THR A 143 -19.31 5.29 -0.52
CA THR A 143 -18.27 4.79 -1.45
C THR A 143 -17.79 5.84 -2.46
N PRO A 144 -18.63 6.68 -3.10
CA PRO A 144 -18.15 7.71 -4.03
C PRO A 144 -17.18 8.70 -3.38
N ARG A 145 -17.43 9.14 -2.14
CA ARG A 145 -16.54 10.06 -1.40
C ARG A 145 -15.21 9.38 -1.06
N PHE A 146 -15.21 8.08 -0.76
CA PHE A 146 -13.99 7.32 -0.56
C PHE A 146 -13.19 7.18 -1.86
N ASP A 147 -13.89 7.01 -3.00
CA ASP A 147 -13.23 6.93 -4.31
C ASP A 147 -12.58 8.28 -4.66
N GLU A 148 -13.24 9.40 -4.39
CA GLU A 148 -12.69 10.75 -4.56
C GLU A 148 -11.46 10.98 -3.68
N LEU A 149 -11.56 10.68 -2.36
CA LEU A 149 -10.43 10.79 -1.45
C LEU A 149 -9.23 9.94 -1.91
N THR A 150 -9.49 8.69 -2.33
CA THR A 150 -8.44 7.80 -2.83
C THR A 150 -7.73 8.39 -4.05
N ALA A 151 -8.49 8.90 -5.03
CA ALA A 151 -7.93 9.47 -6.24
C ALA A 151 -7.10 10.73 -5.93
N GLU A 152 -7.65 11.67 -5.17
CA GLU A 152 -6.97 12.92 -4.81
C GLU A 152 -5.72 12.68 -3.96
N HIS A 153 -5.79 11.71 -3.03
CA HIS A 153 -4.65 11.38 -2.18
C HIS A 153 -3.51 10.73 -2.98
N LEU A 154 -3.83 9.79 -3.89
CA LEU A 154 -2.83 9.19 -4.76
C LEU A 154 -2.24 10.22 -5.71
N ASP A 155 -3.05 11.09 -6.32
CA ASP A 155 -2.56 12.16 -7.20
C ASP A 155 -1.64 13.13 -6.44
N ALA A 156 -2.01 13.54 -5.23
CA ALA A 156 -1.18 14.39 -4.38
C ALA A 156 0.14 13.71 -4.01
N TYR A 157 0.11 12.41 -3.68
CA TYR A 157 1.32 11.62 -3.41
C TYR A 157 2.26 11.57 -4.62
N LEU A 158 1.73 11.26 -5.80
CA LEU A 158 2.53 11.14 -7.02
C LEU A 158 3.09 12.51 -7.50
N ALA A 159 2.47 13.61 -7.07
CA ALA A 159 2.90 14.97 -7.35
C ALA A 159 3.95 15.50 -6.34
N LEU A 160 4.26 14.75 -5.28
CA LEU A 160 5.28 15.15 -4.32
C LEU A 160 6.65 15.32 -5.01
N SER A 161 7.34 16.37 -4.60
CA SER A 161 8.67 16.73 -5.12
C SER A 161 9.68 16.64 -3.97
N PRO A 162 10.49 15.58 -3.90
CA PRO A 162 11.54 15.48 -2.90
C PRO A 162 12.65 16.51 -3.16
N GLU A 163 13.35 16.92 -2.09
CA GLU A 163 14.50 17.83 -2.21
C GLU A 163 15.67 17.14 -2.95
N ASN A 164 15.86 15.85 -2.75
CA ASN A 164 16.86 15.07 -3.45
C ASN A 164 16.28 14.50 -4.74
N VAL A 165 16.81 14.93 -5.88
CA VAL A 165 16.39 14.42 -7.20
C VAL A 165 16.99 13.04 -7.47
N GLU A 166 18.23 12.82 -7.00
CA GLU A 166 18.93 11.55 -7.16
C GLU A 166 18.97 10.83 -5.80
N VAL A 167 18.51 9.61 -5.77
CA VAL A 167 18.52 8.75 -4.59
C VAL A 167 19.07 7.37 -4.97
N SER A 168 19.87 6.79 -4.09
CA SER A 168 20.34 5.42 -4.27
C SER A 168 19.19 4.44 -4.06
N GLU A 169 18.87 3.66 -5.10
CA GLU A 169 17.89 2.58 -4.97
C GLU A 169 18.23 1.63 -3.81
N ARG A 170 19.53 1.36 -3.59
CA ARG A 170 19.98 0.53 -2.48
C ARG A 170 19.56 1.12 -1.14
N GLU A 171 19.80 2.42 -0.91
CA GLU A 171 19.42 3.08 0.34
C GLU A 171 17.91 3.09 0.54
N LYS A 172 17.15 3.32 -0.53
CA LYS A 172 15.67 3.26 -0.49
C LYS A 172 15.18 1.84 -0.16
N ARG A 173 15.77 0.81 -0.78
CA ARG A 173 15.43 -0.58 -0.49
C ARG A 173 15.79 -0.96 0.95
N GLU A 174 16.95 -0.54 1.45
CA GLU A 174 17.37 -0.76 2.84
C GLU A 174 16.36 -0.15 3.83
N LYS A 175 15.90 1.08 3.60
CA LYS A 175 14.87 1.71 4.44
C LYS A 175 13.51 1.01 4.38
N ALA A 176 13.05 0.64 3.20
CA ALA A 176 11.81 -0.11 3.04
C ALA A 176 11.92 -1.52 3.69
N SER A 177 13.10 -2.15 3.62
CA SER A 177 13.36 -3.44 4.25
C SER A 177 13.18 -3.41 5.76
N ILE A 178 13.50 -2.31 6.44
CA ILE A 178 13.27 -2.18 7.90
C ILE A 178 11.78 -2.39 8.22
N TYR A 179 10.90 -1.77 7.45
CA TYR A 179 9.46 -1.95 7.61
C TYR A 179 9.01 -3.37 7.28
N VAL A 180 9.48 -3.93 6.17
CA VAL A 180 9.11 -5.29 5.73
C VAL A 180 9.59 -6.36 6.72
N GLU A 181 10.84 -6.27 7.20
CA GLU A 181 11.37 -7.17 8.22
C GLU A 181 10.63 -7.01 9.56
N GLY A 182 10.23 -5.79 9.89
CA GLY A 182 9.37 -5.52 11.03
C GLY A 182 8.00 -6.22 10.90
N LEU A 183 7.33 -6.17 9.72
CA LEU A 183 6.10 -6.91 9.46
C LEU A 183 6.30 -8.43 9.59
N LEU A 184 7.42 -8.93 9.07
CA LEU A 184 7.75 -10.35 9.16
C LEU A 184 8.09 -10.79 10.59
N SER A 185 8.66 -9.93 11.41
CA SER A 185 9.07 -10.28 12.79
C SER A 185 7.96 -10.05 13.81
N ASN A 186 7.28 -8.90 13.74
CA ASN A 186 6.30 -8.49 14.75
C ASN A 186 4.85 -8.81 14.37
N GLY A 187 4.63 -9.27 13.12
CA GLY A 187 3.29 -9.57 12.62
C GLY A 187 2.54 -8.34 12.11
N GLY A 188 1.34 -8.61 11.63
CA GLY A 188 0.38 -7.66 11.10
C GLY A 188 -0.78 -8.43 10.45
N PRO A 189 -1.93 -7.81 10.24
CA PRO A 189 -3.14 -8.52 9.84
C PRO A 189 -2.97 -9.45 8.62
N SER A 190 -2.30 -8.98 7.58
CA SER A 190 -2.03 -9.79 6.38
C SER A 190 -0.90 -10.78 6.58
N THR A 191 0.17 -10.37 7.26
CA THR A 191 1.35 -11.20 7.52
C THR A 191 0.97 -12.46 8.31
N ASP A 192 0.15 -12.31 9.35
CA ASP A 192 -0.27 -13.43 10.21
C ASP A 192 -1.14 -14.44 9.46
N VAL A 193 -2.02 -13.95 8.58
CA VAL A 193 -2.84 -14.81 7.71
C VAL A 193 -1.96 -15.64 6.78
N PHE A 194 -0.97 -15.04 6.15
CA PHE A 194 -0.08 -15.73 5.23
C PHE A 194 0.88 -16.67 5.95
N LYS A 195 1.48 -16.27 7.07
CA LYS A 195 2.34 -17.14 7.89
C LYS A 195 1.61 -18.40 8.34
N LYS A 196 0.40 -18.23 8.83
CA LYS A 196 -0.45 -19.38 9.24
C LYS A 196 -0.77 -20.33 8.09
N SER A 197 -0.90 -19.80 6.87
CA SER A 197 -1.33 -20.59 5.71
C SER A 197 -0.17 -21.20 4.92
N PHE A 198 0.98 -20.54 4.85
CA PHE A 198 2.09 -20.89 3.95
C PHE A 198 3.43 -21.07 4.66
N GLY A 199 3.51 -20.74 5.95
CA GLY A 199 4.76 -20.72 6.72
C GLY A 199 5.57 -19.44 6.53
N GLU A 200 6.64 -19.32 7.30
CA GLU A 200 7.45 -18.10 7.37
C GLU A 200 8.22 -17.83 6.09
N GLU A 201 8.87 -18.85 5.53
CA GLU A 201 9.73 -18.73 4.35
C GLU A 201 8.95 -18.22 3.12
N LYS A 202 7.82 -18.86 2.80
CA LYS A 202 6.97 -18.46 1.66
C LYS A 202 6.34 -17.10 1.89
N THR A 203 5.97 -16.77 3.12
CA THR A 203 5.46 -15.44 3.47
C THR A 203 6.55 -14.39 3.31
N ALA A 204 7.78 -14.67 3.74
CA ALA A 204 8.90 -13.76 3.57
C ALA A 204 9.19 -13.50 2.08
N ALA A 205 9.24 -14.52 1.25
CA ALA A 205 9.43 -14.39 -0.19
C ALA A 205 8.30 -13.58 -0.85
N LEU A 206 7.03 -13.79 -0.44
CA LEU A 206 5.89 -13.01 -0.91
C LEU A 206 6.05 -11.53 -0.57
N PHE A 207 6.39 -11.20 0.69
CA PHE A 207 6.50 -9.82 1.14
C PHE A 207 7.72 -9.13 0.53
N ARG A 208 8.90 -9.73 0.62
CA ARG A 208 10.14 -9.12 0.12
C ARG A 208 10.17 -8.98 -1.38
N GLY A 209 9.84 -10.07 -2.10
CA GLY A 209 9.97 -10.12 -3.56
C GLY A 209 8.75 -9.52 -4.28
N VAL A 210 7.53 -9.96 -3.90
CA VAL A 210 6.33 -9.70 -4.70
C VAL A 210 5.60 -8.44 -4.25
N LEU A 211 5.35 -8.26 -2.94
CA LEU A 211 4.54 -7.14 -2.47
C LEU A 211 5.37 -5.85 -2.35
N PHE A 212 6.58 -5.91 -1.84
CA PHE A 212 7.37 -4.72 -1.55
C PHE A 212 8.61 -4.53 -2.46
N GLY A 213 9.06 -5.57 -3.17
CA GLY A 213 10.22 -5.47 -4.06
C GLY A 213 11.49 -5.01 -3.33
N THR A 214 11.72 -5.48 -2.09
CA THR A 214 12.93 -5.14 -1.31
C THR A 214 14.10 -6.07 -1.60
N GLU A 215 13.85 -7.25 -2.14
CA GLU A 215 14.88 -8.13 -2.70
C GLU A 215 15.18 -7.71 -4.14
N ALA A 216 16.48 -7.62 -4.47
CA ALA A 216 16.96 -7.32 -5.82
C ALA A 216 16.97 -8.58 -6.69
#